data_664903206adc236d220c77528fd6c45a
#
_entry.id   664903206adc236d220c77528fd6c45a
#
_cell.length_a   1.000
_cell.length_b   1.000
_cell.length_c   1.000
_cell.angle_alpha   90.00
_cell.angle_beta   90.00
_cell.angle_gamma   90.00
#
_symmetry.space_group_name_H-M   'P 1'
#
loop_
_entity.id
_entity.type
_entity.pdbx_description
1 polymer ?
#
loop_
_entity_poly.entity_id
_entity_poly.type
_entity_poly.pdbx_seq_one_letter_code
_entity_poly.pdbx_strand_id
1 'polypeptide(L)'
;MSVLHRTRRRPARTAAALTAAAACLGLLTACGGEDSTAAKDKPAAAGADASAAFPVSLTNAWGKTEVKKKPVKVATVSDGDTAIALALGIVPVIIPDVEDGAKVPEYKQRAIDKLGAGKLKTYDDSDGTAYEAIAAEAPDVILGMNTWEMDADYAKLQPIAPVVTFTDKAHADTLTWQDRLKTAAKALGLSAKADEVIAANEKATTEAAAAHPEFKGKAYTYTVVHPEQVSFMSYADQDPGVFEKLGFTKTDKAKNYAPNKNAVSLENLDQLDADVLLVTYPFGDRGVISATELESNKLFQSLDAVKTKHFTVIPSDNSLSSAIAYPDALSAPWVVEQLTPLLAKAVAGQ
;
A
#
# COMPACT_ATOMS: atom_id res chain seq x y z
N MET A 1 -36.72 37.54 26.34
CA MET A 1 -35.96 38.79 26.42
C MET A 1 -34.90 38.66 25.32
N SER A 2 -35.15 38.96 24.09
CA SER A 2 -35.27 40.24 23.36
C SER A 2 -34.11 41.19 23.65
N VAL A 3 -33.33 41.47 22.63
CA VAL A 3 -32.95 42.72 21.99
C VAL A 3 -31.70 42.43 21.12
N LEU A 4 -31.72 42.31 19.81
CA LEU A 4 -31.90 43.21 18.66
C LEU A 4 -30.83 44.29 18.47
N HIS A 5 -30.28 44.26 17.22
CA HIS A 5 -29.78 45.31 16.34
C HIS A 5 -28.32 45.73 16.51
N ARG A 6 -27.51 45.89 15.46
CA ARG A 6 -27.75 46.67 14.23
C ARG A 6 -26.67 46.47 13.18
N THR A 7 -27.12 46.37 11.98
CA THR A 7 -26.42 46.50 10.68
C THR A 7 -25.73 47.84 10.47
N ARG A 8 -24.62 47.87 9.72
CA ARG A 8 -24.34 48.99 8.79
C ARG A 8 -23.44 48.60 7.59
N ARG A 9 -23.85 49.15 6.51
CA ARG A 9 -23.55 48.93 5.10
C ARG A 9 -22.25 49.58 4.62
N ARG A 10 -21.81 49.05 3.45
CA ARG A 10 -20.80 49.47 2.47
C ARG A 10 -20.78 50.98 2.14
N PRO A 11 -19.77 51.51 1.39
CA PRO A 11 -19.76 51.32 -0.06
C PRO A 11 -18.39 51.12 -0.74
N ALA A 12 -18.50 50.74 -2.02
CA ALA A 12 -17.46 50.54 -3.04
C ALA A 12 -16.98 51.87 -3.68
N ARG A 13 -15.80 51.81 -4.32
CA ARG A 13 -15.39 52.63 -5.51
C ARG A 13 -14.08 52.03 -6.04
N THR A 14 -14.06 51.42 -7.18
CA THR A 14 -13.77 51.72 -8.59
C THR A 14 -12.56 52.62 -8.91
N ALA A 15 -11.69 52.10 -9.75
CA ALA A 15 -11.00 52.60 -10.96
C ALA A 15 -9.61 51.95 -11.10
N ALA A 16 -9.25 51.20 -12.10
CA ALA A 16 -9.06 51.36 -13.54
C ALA A 16 -7.76 52.12 -13.92
N ALA A 17 -6.92 51.46 -14.69
CA ALA A 17 -6.09 51.84 -15.81
C ALA A 17 -4.72 51.11 -15.78
N LEU A 18 -4.40 50.27 -16.76
CA LEU A 18 -3.97 50.36 -18.16
C LEU A 18 -2.47 50.66 -18.37
N THR A 19 -1.89 49.84 -19.25
CA THR A 19 -0.70 50.00 -20.15
C THR A 19 0.65 49.64 -19.54
N ALA A 20 1.63 49.02 -20.21
CA ALA A 20 1.84 48.68 -21.63
C ALA A 20 2.95 47.63 -21.76
N ALA A 21 3.04 47.04 -22.92
CA ALA A 21 3.98 46.05 -23.43
C ALA A 21 5.43 46.55 -23.58
N ALA A 22 6.36 45.61 -23.52
CA ALA A 22 7.60 45.67 -24.35
C ALA A 22 8.13 44.25 -24.59
N ALA A 23 8.15 43.83 -25.82
CA ALA A 23 8.78 42.65 -26.37
C ALA A 23 10.29 42.98 -26.60
N CYS A 24 11.15 41.99 -26.31
CA CYS A 24 12.47 41.94 -26.94
C CYS A 24 12.78 40.51 -27.36
N LEU A 25 12.73 40.29 -28.67
CA LEU A 25 13.33 39.17 -29.39
C LEU A 25 14.86 39.33 -29.35
N GLY A 26 15.55 38.21 -29.06
CA GLY A 26 16.98 38.08 -29.28
C GLY A 26 17.30 36.70 -29.81
N LEU A 27 17.28 36.53 -31.13
CA LEU A 27 17.83 35.39 -31.86
C LEU A 27 19.35 35.53 -31.91
N LEU A 28 20.12 34.50 -31.50
CA LEU A 28 21.47 34.29 -31.97
C LEU A 28 21.69 32.80 -32.22
N THR A 29 21.79 32.48 -33.47
CA THR A 29 22.28 31.23 -34.06
C THR A 29 23.82 31.14 -33.91
N ALA A 30 24.34 29.98 -33.55
CA ALA A 30 25.65 29.55 -33.95
C ALA A 30 25.70 28.02 -34.10
N CYS A 31 25.94 27.58 -35.34
CA CYS A 31 26.30 26.22 -35.73
C CYS A 31 27.74 25.91 -35.34
N GLY A 32 28.02 24.63 -35.13
CA GLY A 32 29.34 24.08 -35.41
C GLY A 32 29.75 22.90 -34.54
N GLY A 33 29.93 21.71 -35.14
CA GLY A 33 30.90 20.68 -34.74
C GLY A 33 30.35 19.36 -34.21
N GLU A 34 30.32 18.36 -35.10
CA GLU A 34 30.23 16.92 -34.80
C GLU A 34 31.36 16.46 -33.90
N ASP A 35 31.10 15.67 -32.88
CA ASP A 35 31.82 14.43 -32.66
C ASP A 35 31.02 13.46 -31.75
N SER A 36 30.86 12.26 -32.25
CA SER A 36 30.11 11.16 -31.66
C SER A 36 30.96 10.45 -30.61
N THR A 37 30.55 10.50 -29.34
CA THR A 37 30.92 9.43 -28.41
C THR A 37 29.68 9.04 -27.59
N ALA A 38 29.28 7.78 -27.77
CA ALA A 38 28.18 7.15 -27.07
C ALA A 38 28.40 7.17 -25.55
N ALA A 39 27.66 8.02 -24.85
CA ALA A 39 27.54 7.94 -23.41
C ALA A 39 26.43 6.94 -23.10
N LYS A 40 26.77 5.86 -22.38
CA LYS A 40 25.83 4.91 -21.80
C LYS A 40 24.84 5.67 -20.94
N ASP A 41 23.57 5.56 -21.23
CA ASP A 41 22.46 6.09 -20.44
C ASP A 41 22.53 5.52 -19.01
N LYS A 42 22.85 6.38 -18.08
CA LYS A 42 22.69 6.14 -16.66
C LYS A 42 21.19 6.24 -16.35
N PRO A 43 20.59 5.31 -15.60
CA PRO A 43 19.17 5.42 -15.25
C PRO A 43 18.89 6.79 -14.65
N ALA A 44 17.90 7.50 -15.17
CA ALA A 44 17.48 8.78 -14.68
C ALA A 44 17.06 8.64 -13.20
N ALA A 45 17.71 9.38 -12.32
CA ALA A 45 17.28 9.48 -10.94
C ALA A 45 15.82 9.94 -10.89
N ALA A 46 14.97 9.26 -10.09
CA ALA A 46 13.57 9.61 -9.89
C ALA A 46 13.43 11.12 -9.69
N GLY A 47 12.54 11.76 -10.47
CA GLY A 47 12.36 13.21 -10.49
C GLY A 47 12.15 13.76 -9.08
N ALA A 48 13.06 14.63 -8.64
CA ALA A 48 12.90 15.32 -7.38
C ALA A 48 11.82 16.40 -7.55
N ASP A 49 10.89 16.51 -6.59
CA ASP A 49 9.98 17.63 -6.50
C ASP A 49 10.82 18.94 -6.51
N ALA A 50 10.62 19.76 -7.52
CA ALA A 50 11.30 21.07 -7.61
C ALA A 50 10.90 22.01 -6.44
N SER A 51 9.90 21.61 -5.63
CA SER A 51 9.34 22.36 -4.49
C SER A 51 9.68 21.78 -3.11
N ALA A 52 10.34 20.63 -3.02
CA ALA A 52 10.68 20.03 -1.72
C ALA A 52 11.80 20.83 -1.03
N ALA A 53 11.41 21.79 -0.21
CA ALA A 53 12.35 22.58 0.59
C ALA A 53 12.73 21.78 1.86
N PHE A 54 14.02 21.50 2.04
CA PHE A 54 14.56 21.02 3.30
C PHE A 54 15.00 22.19 4.19
N PRO A 55 14.88 22.09 5.52
CA PRO A 55 14.50 20.92 6.31
C PRO A 55 13.00 20.60 6.25
N VAL A 56 12.66 19.30 6.28
CA VAL A 56 11.29 18.82 6.44
C VAL A 56 11.07 18.40 7.89
N SER A 57 10.04 18.95 8.54
CA SER A 57 9.62 18.55 9.88
C SER A 57 8.33 17.75 9.83
N LEU A 58 8.33 16.57 10.45
CA LEU A 58 7.19 15.66 10.55
C LEU A 58 6.86 15.42 12.02
N THR A 59 5.58 15.55 12.37
CA THR A 59 5.10 15.12 13.68
C THR A 59 4.95 13.61 13.67
N ASN A 60 5.35 12.95 14.76
CA ASN A 60 5.13 11.53 14.97
C ASN A 60 4.66 11.26 16.40
N ALA A 61 4.33 10.02 16.73
CA ALA A 61 3.79 9.62 18.03
C ALA A 61 4.76 9.86 19.21
N TRP A 62 6.04 10.12 18.95
CA TRP A 62 7.08 10.44 19.96
C TRP A 62 7.54 11.89 19.93
N GLY A 63 6.90 12.74 19.11
CA GLY A 63 7.22 14.16 18.98
C GLY A 63 7.44 14.63 17.55
N LYS A 64 8.64 15.03 17.20
CA LYS A 64 8.98 15.54 15.86
C LYS A 64 10.24 14.89 15.34
N THR A 65 10.22 14.55 14.06
CA THR A 65 11.39 14.16 13.26
C THR A 65 11.71 15.28 12.29
N GLU A 66 12.96 15.74 12.27
CA GLU A 66 13.47 16.72 11.32
C GLU A 66 14.45 16.06 10.35
N VAL A 67 14.12 16.11 9.06
CA VAL A 67 15.00 15.69 7.98
C VAL A 67 15.66 16.94 7.39
N LYS A 68 16.93 17.17 7.72
CA LYS A 68 17.64 18.43 7.45
C LYS A 68 17.98 18.66 5.98
N LYS A 69 18.22 17.60 5.24
CA LYS A 69 18.60 17.60 3.81
C LYS A 69 17.93 16.44 3.11
N LYS A 70 17.88 16.48 1.78
CA LYS A 70 17.34 15.36 0.98
C LYS A 70 18.13 14.08 1.31
N PRO A 71 17.45 13.01 1.80
CA PRO A 71 18.12 11.75 2.11
C PRO A 71 18.64 11.06 0.85
N VAL A 72 19.82 10.45 0.95
CA VAL A 72 20.44 9.61 -0.09
C VAL A 72 20.46 8.15 0.35
N LYS A 73 20.74 7.92 1.64
CA LYS A 73 20.78 6.59 2.25
C LYS A 73 19.52 6.39 3.09
N VAL A 74 18.64 5.52 2.63
CA VAL A 74 17.39 5.16 3.31
C VAL A 74 17.52 3.76 3.86
N ALA A 75 17.31 3.55 5.15
CA ALA A 75 17.13 2.24 5.76
C ALA A 75 15.64 1.98 6.02
N THR A 76 15.25 0.72 6.04
CA THR A 76 13.87 0.32 6.36
C THR A 76 13.86 -0.72 7.48
N VAL A 77 12.79 -0.72 8.29
CA VAL A 77 12.67 -1.64 9.43
C VAL A 77 11.48 -2.58 9.31
N SER A 78 10.82 -2.58 8.15
CA SER A 78 9.78 -3.56 7.82
C SER A 78 9.74 -3.82 6.32
N ASP A 79 9.06 -4.90 5.97
CA ASP A 79 8.81 -5.28 4.57
C ASP A 79 7.95 -4.23 3.84
N GLY A 80 6.93 -3.68 4.51
CA GLY A 80 6.09 -2.61 3.96
C GLY A 80 6.85 -1.29 3.77
N ASP A 81 7.81 -0.96 4.64
CA ASP A 81 8.68 0.23 4.47
C ASP A 81 9.62 0.05 3.28
N THR A 82 10.10 -1.18 3.07
CA THR A 82 10.89 -1.55 1.87
C THR A 82 10.07 -1.36 0.61
N ALA A 83 8.82 -1.80 0.59
CA ALA A 83 7.91 -1.59 -0.54
C ALA A 83 7.66 -0.10 -0.83
N ILE A 84 7.50 0.73 0.21
CA ILE A 84 7.39 2.19 0.09
C ILE A 84 8.63 2.79 -0.58
N ALA A 85 9.83 2.45 -0.10
CA ALA A 85 11.07 2.97 -0.66
C ALA A 85 11.22 2.60 -2.14
N LEU A 86 11.01 1.33 -2.49
CA LEU A 86 11.09 0.83 -3.87
C LEU A 86 10.05 1.49 -4.78
N ALA A 87 8.80 1.68 -4.30
CA ALA A 87 7.74 2.36 -5.06
C ALA A 87 8.08 3.82 -5.37
N LEU A 88 8.80 4.49 -4.46
CA LEU A 88 9.33 5.84 -4.65
C LEU A 88 10.59 5.89 -5.52
N GLY A 89 11.08 4.75 -5.98
CA GLY A 89 12.30 4.67 -6.81
C GLY A 89 13.60 4.72 -6.02
N ILE A 90 13.55 4.43 -4.72
CA ILE A 90 14.72 4.38 -3.84
C ILE A 90 15.09 2.94 -3.54
N VAL A 91 16.37 2.60 -3.73
CA VAL A 91 16.95 1.34 -3.28
C VAL A 91 17.44 1.54 -1.85
N PRO A 92 16.83 0.89 -0.83
CA PRO A 92 17.31 1.01 0.54
C PRO A 92 18.74 0.50 0.71
N VAL A 93 19.52 1.13 1.61
CA VAL A 93 20.89 0.69 1.92
C VAL A 93 20.91 -0.61 2.73
N ILE A 94 19.86 -0.87 3.49
CA ILE A 94 19.65 -2.09 4.25
C ILE A 94 18.15 -2.28 4.54
N ILE A 95 17.68 -3.52 4.54
CA ILE A 95 16.30 -3.93 4.80
C ILE A 95 16.26 -5.10 5.78
N PRO A 96 15.17 -5.38 6.48
CA PRO A 96 15.01 -6.65 7.21
C PRO A 96 15.05 -7.82 6.23
N ASP A 97 15.51 -8.97 6.68
CA ASP A 97 15.53 -10.17 5.84
C ASP A 97 14.10 -10.64 5.54
N VAL A 98 13.94 -11.36 4.46
CA VAL A 98 12.67 -12.02 4.16
C VAL A 98 12.64 -13.30 4.99
N GLU A 99 11.55 -13.52 5.74
CA GLU A 99 11.38 -14.69 6.63
C GLU A 99 11.93 -15.98 6.00
N ASP A 100 12.86 -16.61 6.68
CA ASP A 100 13.38 -17.99 6.50
C ASP A 100 13.41 -18.54 5.05
N GLY A 101 14.09 -17.83 4.14
CA GLY A 101 14.28 -18.30 2.78
C GLY A 101 13.04 -18.22 1.90
N ALA A 102 12.01 -17.48 2.32
CA ALA A 102 10.87 -17.17 1.47
C ALA A 102 11.33 -16.43 0.21
N LYS A 103 10.71 -16.75 -0.92
CA LYS A 103 10.99 -16.02 -2.15
C LYS A 103 10.50 -14.57 -2.01
N VAL A 104 11.32 -13.64 -2.48
CA VAL A 104 10.87 -12.25 -2.66
C VAL A 104 9.60 -12.25 -3.50
N PRO A 105 8.50 -11.63 -3.05
CA PRO A 105 7.26 -11.57 -3.83
C PRO A 105 7.49 -10.98 -5.22
N GLU A 106 6.76 -11.48 -6.21
CA GLU A 106 6.94 -11.10 -7.61
C GLU A 106 6.86 -9.58 -7.82
N TYR A 107 5.86 -8.92 -7.22
CA TYR A 107 5.69 -7.47 -7.34
C TYR A 107 6.88 -6.68 -6.80
N LYS A 108 7.52 -7.18 -5.75
CA LYS A 108 8.72 -6.59 -5.16
C LYS A 108 9.94 -6.84 -6.05
N GLN A 109 10.09 -8.07 -6.55
CA GLN A 109 11.16 -8.42 -7.48
C GLN A 109 11.10 -7.56 -8.75
N ARG A 110 9.89 -7.37 -9.31
CA ARG A 110 9.67 -6.46 -10.47
C ARG A 110 10.17 -5.02 -10.17
N ALA A 111 9.96 -4.52 -8.96
CA ALA A 111 10.44 -3.18 -8.57
C ALA A 111 11.96 -3.15 -8.41
N ILE A 112 12.56 -4.17 -7.79
CA ILE A 112 14.02 -4.32 -7.64
C ILE A 112 14.70 -4.36 -9.02
N ASP A 113 14.18 -5.17 -9.92
CA ASP A 113 14.71 -5.33 -11.29
C ASP A 113 14.61 -4.01 -12.09
N LYS A 114 13.47 -3.32 -11.99
CA LYS A 114 13.24 -2.03 -12.64
C LYS A 114 14.24 -0.96 -12.17
N LEU A 115 14.65 -1.02 -10.90
CA LEU A 115 15.64 -0.10 -10.33
C LEU A 115 17.10 -0.55 -10.59
N GLY A 116 17.30 -1.74 -11.17
CA GLY A 116 18.63 -2.32 -11.39
C GLY A 116 19.39 -2.57 -10.07
N ALA A 117 18.66 -2.79 -8.97
CA ALA A 117 19.25 -2.85 -7.63
C ALA A 117 20.01 -4.16 -7.36
N GLY A 118 19.72 -5.23 -8.11
CA GLY A 118 20.27 -6.55 -7.82
C GLY A 118 19.80 -7.09 -6.46
N LYS A 119 20.66 -7.83 -5.77
CA LYS A 119 20.34 -8.33 -4.43
C LYS A 119 20.43 -7.19 -3.42
N LEU A 120 19.33 -6.95 -2.71
CA LEU A 120 19.30 -5.98 -1.60
C LEU A 120 20.13 -6.50 -0.41
N LYS A 121 20.73 -5.58 0.33
CA LYS A 121 21.43 -5.91 1.57
C LYS A 121 20.41 -6.08 2.69
N THR A 122 20.44 -7.21 3.36
CA THR A 122 19.53 -7.56 4.45
C THR A 122 20.22 -7.61 5.79
N TYR A 123 19.44 -7.53 6.86
CA TYR A 123 19.83 -7.92 8.23
C TYR A 123 18.84 -8.95 8.77
N ASP A 124 19.33 -9.83 9.62
CA ASP A 124 18.49 -10.81 10.32
C ASP A 124 17.67 -10.08 11.38
N ASP A 125 16.34 -10.21 11.34
CA ASP A 125 15.37 -9.62 12.25
C ASP A 125 14.64 -10.66 13.12
N SER A 126 15.07 -11.93 13.09
CA SER A 126 14.48 -13.02 13.88
C SER A 126 14.47 -12.77 15.40
N ASP A 127 15.46 -12.03 15.88
CA ASP A 127 15.56 -11.58 17.28
C ASP A 127 15.13 -10.10 17.46
N GLY A 128 14.46 -9.52 16.47
CA GLY A 128 14.03 -8.12 16.40
C GLY A 128 14.97 -7.23 15.58
N THR A 129 14.75 -5.91 15.64
CA THR A 129 15.47 -4.94 14.80
C THR A 129 16.97 -4.92 15.10
N ALA A 130 17.80 -5.19 14.08
CA ALA A 130 19.27 -5.21 14.21
C ALA A 130 19.88 -3.79 14.13
N TYR A 131 19.82 -3.03 15.22
CA TYR A 131 20.23 -1.60 15.28
C TYR A 131 21.67 -1.36 14.86
N GLU A 132 22.60 -2.26 15.24
CA GLU A 132 24.02 -2.16 14.90
C GLU A 132 24.24 -2.33 13.39
N ALA A 133 23.49 -3.23 12.74
CA ALA A 133 23.57 -3.44 11.31
C ALA A 133 23.04 -2.20 10.55
N ILE A 134 21.94 -1.60 11.02
CA ILE A 134 21.38 -0.37 10.46
C ILE A 134 22.36 0.80 10.66
N ALA A 135 22.93 0.95 11.87
CA ALA A 135 23.89 2.01 12.18
C ALA A 135 25.17 1.93 11.33
N ALA A 136 25.65 0.70 11.03
CA ALA A 136 26.83 0.48 10.19
C ALA A 136 26.66 1.02 8.77
N GLU A 137 25.42 1.12 8.24
CA GLU A 137 25.13 1.70 6.93
C GLU A 137 25.13 3.23 6.95
N ALA A 138 25.13 3.85 8.12
CA ALA A 138 25.07 5.30 8.32
C ALA A 138 23.93 5.93 7.47
N PRO A 139 22.65 5.54 7.67
CA PRO A 139 21.54 6.07 6.91
C PRO A 139 21.29 7.55 7.20
N ASP A 140 20.78 8.28 6.21
CA ASP A 140 20.30 9.66 6.37
C ASP A 140 18.88 9.72 6.99
N VAL A 141 18.12 8.63 6.83
CA VAL A 141 16.76 8.47 7.34
C VAL A 141 16.39 6.99 7.47
N ILE A 142 15.57 6.68 8.44
CA ILE A 142 14.98 5.33 8.66
C ILE A 142 13.46 5.43 8.45
N LEU A 143 12.90 4.55 7.61
CA LEU A 143 11.45 4.39 7.46
C LEU A 143 10.96 3.30 8.41
N GLY A 144 9.95 3.63 9.22
CA GLY A 144 9.35 2.74 10.22
C GLY A 144 7.84 3.01 10.34
N MET A 145 7.13 2.98 9.19
CA MET A 145 5.69 3.24 9.12
C MET A 145 4.84 1.98 9.32
N ASN A 146 5.44 0.79 9.15
CA ASN A 146 4.73 -0.49 9.07
C ASN A 146 5.19 -1.51 10.11
N THR A 147 5.83 -1.08 11.20
CA THR A 147 6.28 -1.98 12.26
C THR A 147 5.40 -1.88 13.50
N TRP A 148 5.02 -3.02 14.06
CA TRP A 148 4.31 -3.16 15.32
C TRP A 148 5.21 -2.88 16.53
N GLU A 149 6.53 -3.00 16.35
CA GLU A 149 7.54 -2.90 17.40
C GLU A 149 8.07 -1.48 17.60
N MET A 150 7.55 -0.49 16.87
CA MET A 150 8.07 0.88 16.91
C MET A 150 8.12 1.46 18.33
N ASP A 151 7.24 1.02 19.25
CA ASP A 151 7.28 1.45 20.65
C ASP A 151 8.57 1.04 21.36
N ALA A 152 9.09 -0.15 21.06
CA ALA A 152 10.36 -0.63 21.59
C ALA A 152 11.58 -0.09 20.83
N ASP A 153 11.39 0.20 19.55
CA ASP A 153 12.46 0.50 18.60
C ASP A 153 12.80 1.98 18.48
N TYR A 154 11.80 2.86 18.61
CA TYR A 154 11.98 4.29 18.33
C TYR A 154 13.16 4.91 19.09
N ALA A 155 13.25 4.65 20.39
CA ALA A 155 14.30 5.19 21.24
C ALA A 155 15.71 4.71 20.87
N LYS A 156 15.83 3.53 20.23
CA LYS A 156 17.09 2.94 19.78
C LYS A 156 17.44 3.36 18.35
N LEU A 157 16.45 3.58 17.48
CA LEU A 157 16.63 4.00 16.10
C LEU A 157 16.92 5.51 15.98
N GLN A 158 16.26 6.33 16.79
CA GLN A 158 16.38 7.80 16.74
C GLN A 158 17.81 8.34 16.88
N PRO A 159 18.72 7.74 17.70
CA PRO A 159 20.12 8.15 17.75
C PRO A 159 20.92 7.79 16.49
N ILE A 160 20.47 6.84 15.68
CA ILE A 160 21.13 6.39 14.44
C ILE A 160 20.84 7.39 13.32
N ALA A 161 19.55 7.68 13.08
CA ALA A 161 19.10 8.62 12.07
C ALA A 161 17.67 9.10 12.37
N PRO A 162 17.19 10.20 11.73
CA PRO A 162 15.79 10.59 11.80
C PRO A 162 14.86 9.46 11.42
N VAL A 163 13.90 9.11 12.31
CA VAL A 163 12.91 8.05 12.10
C VAL A 163 11.61 8.65 11.58
N VAL A 164 11.18 8.24 10.41
CA VAL A 164 9.89 8.59 9.80
C VAL A 164 8.90 7.49 10.14
N THR A 165 7.88 7.83 10.92
CA THR A 165 6.90 6.89 11.43
C THR A 165 5.52 7.54 11.57
N PHE A 166 4.52 6.81 12.04
CA PHE A 166 3.13 7.23 12.20
C PHE A 166 2.97 8.33 13.27
N THR A 167 1.91 9.13 13.13
CA THR A 167 1.63 10.28 14.00
C THR A 167 0.89 9.91 15.28
N ASP A 168 0.15 8.82 15.29
CA ASP A 168 -0.68 8.38 16.40
C ASP A 168 -0.61 6.85 16.55
N LYS A 169 -0.22 6.39 17.74
CA LYS A 169 -0.13 4.96 18.08
C LYS A 169 -1.50 4.26 18.03
N ALA A 170 -2.55 4.94 18.47
CA ALA A 170 -3.89 4.36 18.51
C ALA A 170 -4.48 4.10 17.12
N HIS A 171 -3.97 4.78 16.11
CA HIS A 171 -4.44 4.67 14.73
C HIS A 171 -3.39 4.17 13.75
N ALA A 172 -2.25 3.68 14.25
CA ALA A 172 -1.17 3.15 13.40
C ALA A 172 -1.67 2.07 12.44
N ASP A 173 -2.55 1.20 12.92
CA ASP A 173 -3.09 0.05 12.16
C ASP A 173 -4.17 0.46 11.14
N THR A 174 -4.75 1.64 11.30
CA THR A 174 -5.80 2.14 10.40
C THR A 174 -5.26 3.03 9.29
N LEU A 175 -3.96 3.36 9.30
CA LEU A 175 -3.32 4.10 8.23
C LEU A 175 -3.35 3.29 6.93
N THR A 176 -3.86 3.92 5.88
CA THR A 176 -3.81 3.34 4.56
C THR A 176 -2.39 3.28 4.01
N TRP A 177 -2.11 2.40 3.05
CA TRP A 177 -0.81 2.39 2.38
C TRP A 177 -0.52 3.73 1.68
N GLN A 178 -1.55 4.44 1.21
CA GLN A 178 -1.42 5.76 0.61
C GLN A 178 -0.93 6.81 1.63
N ASP A 179 -1.47 6.78 2.87
CA ASP A 179 -1.05 7.70 3.92
C ASP A 179 0.40 7.46 4.32
N ARG A 180 0.79 6.19 4.45
CA ARG A 180 2.16 5.78 4.74
C ARG A 180 3.11 6.21 3.63
N LEU A 181 2.75 5.96 2.36
CA LEU A 181 3.52 6.38 1.18
C LEU A 181 3.70 7.89 1.14
N LYS A 182 2.63 8.68 1.32
CA LYS A 182 2.68 10.15 1.33
C LYS A 182 3.57 10.69 2.45
N THR A 183 3.49 10.10 3.64
CA THR A 183 4.32 10.50 4.79
C THR A 183 5.80 10.26 4.52
N ALA A 184 6.16 9.07 4.04
CA ALA A 184 7.53 8.75 3.65
C ALA A 184 8.01 9.63 2.49
N ALA A 185 7.21 9.82 1.45
CA ALA A 185 7.53 10.64 0.30
C ALA A 185 7.80 12.10 0.68
N LYS A 186 7.02 12.66 1.62
CA LYS A 186 7.26 14.01 2.15
C LYS A 186 8.62 14.10 2.83
N ALA A 187 9.01 13.12 3.64
CA ALA A 187 10.32 13.07 4.27
C ALA A 187 11.47 12.98 3.26
N LEU A 188 11.23 12.32 2.12
CA LEU A 188 12.21 12.05 1.08
C LEU A 188 12.26 13.13 -0.03
N GLY A 189 11.34 14.13 0.02
CA GLY A 189 11.19 15.14 -1.04
C GLY A 189 10.72 14.54 -2.36
N LEU A 190 9.76 13.60 -2.29
CA LEU A 190 9.23 12.83 -3.42
C LEU A 190 7.69 12.82 -3.43
N SER A 191 7.03 13.89 -2.95
CA SER A 191 5.56 13.95 -2.84
C SER A 191 4.87 13.76 -4.19
N ALA A 192 5.37 14.40 -5.26
CA ALA A 192 4.83 14.21 -6.61
C ALA A 192 4.93 12.75 -7.07
N LYS A 193 6.02 12.05 -6.70
CA LYS A 193 6.18 10.62 -7.01
C LYS A 193 5.16 9.76 -6.28
N ALA A 194 4.84 10.07 -5.03
CA ALA A 194 3.79 9.36 -4.30
C ALA A 194 2.42 9.56 -4.97
N ASP A 195 2.09 10.79 -5.39
CA ASP A 195 0.84 11.08 -6.09
C ASP A 195 0.76 10.33 -7.43
N GLU A 196 1.85 10.24 -8.20
CA GLU A 196 1.94 9.41 -9.41
C GLU A 196 1.66 7.93 -9.13
N VAL A 197 2.26 7.36 -8.07
CA VAL A 197 2.09 5.95 -7.67
C VAL A 197 0.63 5.69 -7.30
N ILE A 198 0.03 6.57 -6.49
CA ILE A 198 -1.37 6.45 -6.08
C ILE A 198 -2.30 6.54 -7.28
N ALA A 199 -2.12 7.55 -8.14
CA ALA A 199 -2.94 7.73 -9.33
C ALA A 199 -2.84 6.56 -10.31
N ALA A 200 -1.64 5.99 -10.49
CA ALA A 200 -1.44 4.81 -11.32
C ALA A 200 -2.18 3.58 -10.77
N ASN A 201 -2.19 3.40 -9.45
CA ASN A 201 -2.92 2.32 -8.79
C ASN A 201 -4.44 2.48 -8.92
N GLU A 202 -4.95 3.69 -8.65
CA GLU A 202 -6.39 4.01 -8.80
C GLU A 202 -6.86 3.80 -10.23
N LYS A 203 -6.04 4.21 -11.21
CA LYS A 203 -6.31 4.00 -12.63
C LYS A 203 -6.40 2.52 -12.97
N ALA A 204 -5.41 1.70 -12.55
CA ALA A 204 -5.41 0.26 -12.81
C ALA A 204 -6.66 -0.42 -12.23
N THR A 205 -7.05 -0.06 -11.01
CA THR A 205 -8.25 -0.60 -10.35
C THR A 205 -9.53 -0.19 -11.09
N THR A 206 -9.63 1.08 -11.50
CA THR A 206 -10.79 1.60 -12.26
C THR A 206 -10.90 0.95 -13.64
N GLU A 207 -9.78 0.74 -14.33
CA GLU A 207 -9.75 0.07 -15.63
C GLU A 207 -10.16 -1.41 -15.51
N ALA A 208 -9.70 -2.11 -14.45
CA ALA A 208 -10.12 -3.48 -14.16
C ALA A 208 -11.63 -3.56 -13.87
N ALA A 209 -12.17 -2.66 -13.05
CA ALA A 209 -13.61 -2.60 -12.77
C ALA A 209 -14.44 -2.32 -14.05
N ALA A 210 -13.97 -1.42 -14.93
CA ALA A 210 -14.62 -1.12 -16.18
C ALA A 210 -14.58 -2.28 -17.20
N ALA A 211 -13.50 -3.08 -17.18
CA ALA A 211 -13.34 -4.26 -18.02
C ALA A 211 -14.22 -5.45 -17.55
N HIS A 212 -14.69 -5.43 -16.29
CA HIS A 212 -15.46 -6.49 -15.66
C HIS A 212 -16.80 -5.99 -15.09
N PRO A 213 -17.73 -5.49 -15.94
CA PRO A 213 -19.03 -4.97 -15.49
C PRO A 213 -19.88 -6.05 -14.79
N GLU A 214 -19.59 -7.35 -15.01
CA GLU A 214 -20.23 -8.49 -14.36
C GLU A 214 -19.97 -8.56 -12.85
N PHE A 215 -18.95 -7.87 -12.33
CA PHE A 215 -18.68 -7.79 -10.89
C PHE A 215 -19.68 -6.89 -10.16
N LYS A 216 -20.25 -5.92 -10.89
CA LYS A 216 -21.07 -4.86 -10.30
C LYS A 216 -22.26 -5.41 -9.53
N GLY A 217 -22.26 -5.11 -8.23
CA GLY A 217 -23.35 -5.45 -7.31
C GLY A 217 -23.39 -6.91 -6.86
N LYS A 218 -22.43 -7.75 -7.31
CA LYS A 218 -22.30 -9.11 -6.79
C LYS A 218 -21.88 -9.06 -5.33
N ALA A 219 -22.61 -9.79 -4.48
CA ALA A 219 -22.23 -9.94 -3.08
C ALA A 219 -21.03 -10.88 -2.95
N TYR A 220 -20.05 -10.51 -2.13
CA TYR A 220 -18.87 -11.35 -1.90
C TYR A 220 -18.67 -11.67 -0.42
N THR A 221 -17.99 -12.79 -0.16
CA THR A 221 -17.38 -13.12 1.12
C THR A 221 -15.89 -13.38 0.91
N TYR A 222 -15.06 -12.71 1.71
CA TYR A 222 -13.63 -12.97 1.80
C TYR A 222 -13.34 -13.68 3.11
N THR A 223 -12.66 -14.82 3.01
CA THR A 223 -12.45 -15.76 4.12
C THR A 223 -10.96 -16.14 4.19
N VAL A 224 -10.42 -16.14 5.40
CA VAL A 224 -9.04 -16.56 5.69
C VAL A 224 -9.08 -17.78 6.61
N VAL A 225 -8.35 -18.82 6.25
CA VAL A 225 -8.17 -20.00 7.10
C VAL A 225 -6.91 -19.83 7.92
N HIS A 226 -7.09 -19.54 9.23
CA HIS A 226 -6.05 -19.42 10.23
C HIS A 226 -5.76 -20.77 10.91
N PRO A 227 -4.66 -20.91 11.67
CA PRO A 227 -4.38 -22.11 12.48
C PRO A 227 -5.47 -22.44 13.49
N GLU A 228 -6.13 -21.42 14.04
CA GLU A 228 -7.12 -21.57 15.12
C GLU A 228 -8.56 -21.56 14.62
N GLN A 229 -8.83 -20.94 13.48
CA GLN A 229 -10.19 -20.67 13.02
C GLN A 229 -10.30 -20.37 11.53
N VAL A 230 -11.50 -20.54 11.00
CA VAL A 230 -11.92 -19.91 9.73
C VAL A 230 -12.42 -18.51 10.07
N SER A 231 -11.90 -17.49 9.38
CA SER A 231 -12.23 -16.09 9.66
C SER A 231 -13.01 -15.45 8.52
N PHE A 232 -14.14 -14.83 8.87
CA PHE A 232 -14.88 -13.94 7.98
C PHE A 232 -14.20 -12.57 7.96
N MET A 233 -13.75 -12.07 6.80
CA MET A 233 -12.89 -10.89 6.71
C MET A 233 -13.54 -9.68 6.02
N SER A 234 -14.74 -9.82 5.44
CA SER A 234 -15.44 -8.73 4.74
C SER A 234 -16.44 -8.02 5.64
N TYR A 235 -15.96 -7.32 6.68
CA TYR A 235 -16.80 -6.65 7.69
C TYR A 235 -17.62 -5.49 7.09
N ALA A 236 -18.83 -5.27 7.62
CA ALA A 236 -19.72 -4.21 7.13
C ALA A 236 -19.11 -2.81 7.31
N ASP A 237 -18.47 -2.56 8.46
CA ASP A 237 -17.90 -1.26 8.83
C ASP A 237 -16.44 -1.05 8.36
N GLN A 238 -15.93 -1.96 7.51
CA GLN A 238 -14.60 -1.83 6.93
C GLN A 238 -14.63 -0.85 5.74
N ASP A 239 -13.59 -0.02 5.62
CA ASP A 239 -13.40 0.85 4.46
C ASP A 239 -13.38 0.05 3.14
N PRO A 240 -13.81 0.66 2.01
CA PRO A 240 -13.78 -0.01 0.72
C PRO A 240 -12.40 -0.54 0.37
N GLY A 241 -12.31 -1.86 0.29
CA GLY A 241 -11.10 -2.58 -0.13
C GLY A 241 -11.04 -2.79 -1.65
N VAL A 242 -10.18 -3.70 -2.10
CA VAL A 242 -10.01 -4.01 -3.53
C VAL A 242 -11.31 -4.55 -4.15
N PHE A 243 -12.10 -5.33 -3.42
CA PHE A 243 -13.33 -5.94 -3.93
C PHE A 243 -14.39 -4.90 -4.26
N GLU A 244 -14.66 -3.96 -3.34
CA GLU A 244 -15.65 -2.90 -3.58
C GLU A 244 -15.19 -1.94 -4.68
N LYS A 245 -13.89 -1.67 -4.78
CA LYS A 245 -13.33 -0.86 -5.87
C LYS A 245 -13.46 -1.56 -7.23
N LEU A 246 -13.49 -2.89 -7.26
CA LEU A 246 -13.80 -3.68 -8.44
C LEU A 246 -15.31 -3.79 -8.75
N GLY A 247 -16.17 -3.28 -7.86
CA GLY A 247 -17.62 -3.23 -8.08
C GLY A 247 -18.46 -4.23 -7.28
N PHE A 248 -17.82 -5.09 -6.48
CA PHE A 248 -18.53 -6.01 -5.58
C PHE A 248 -19.20 -5.27 -4.41
N THR A 249 -20.11 -5.95 -3.75
CA THR A 249 -20.76 -5.49 -2.51
C THR A 249 -20.54 -6.52 -1.41
N LYS A 250 -20.44 -6.07 -0.16
CA LYS A 250 -20.40 -7.00 0.98
C LYS A 250 -21.72 -7.73 1.13
N THR A 251 -21.68 -9.02 1.47
CA THR A 251 -22.88 -9.78 1.79
C THR A 251 -23.60 -9.20 3.02
N ASP A 252 -24.92 -9.40 3.11
CA ASP A 252 -25.71 -9.00 4.28
C ASP A 252 -25.23 -9.63 5.59
N LYS A 253 -24.55 -10.77 5.52
CA LYS A 253 -23.95 -11.45 6.67
C LYS A 253 -22.78 -10.68 7.29
N ALA A 254 -22.14 -9.79 6.53
CA ALA A 254 -21.00 -8.97 6.99
C ALA A 254 -21.29 -8.18 8.27
N LYS A 255 -22.55 -7.76 8.49
CA LYS A 255 -23.01 -7.06 9.71
C LYS A 255 -22.89 -7.87 11.00
N ASN A 256 -22.75 -9.21 10.89
CA ASN A 256 -22.65 -10.12 12.04
C ASN A 256 -21.20 -10.26 12.54
N TYR A 257 -20.23 -9.73 11.78
CA TYR A 257 -18.79 -9.91 12.00
C TYR A 257 -18.05 -8.58 12.20
N ALA A 258 -16.98 -8.65 12.95
CA ALA A 258 -16.06 -7.54 13.22
C ALA A 258 -14.64 -8.12 13.44
N PRO A 259 -13.57 -7.32 13.40
CA PRO A 259 -12.20 -7.82 13.58
C PRO A 259 -11.99 -8.68 14.83
N ASN A 260 -12.66 -8.37 15.93
CA ASN A 260 -12.60 -9.11 17.19
C ASN A 260 -13.72 -10.17 17.36
N LYS A 261 -14.54 -10.37 16.33
CA LYS A 261 -15.66 -11.33 16.29
C LYS A 261 -15.81 -11.86 14.87
N ASN A 262 -14.79 -12.53 14.35
CA ASN A 262 -14.74 -12.96 12.95
C ASN A 262 -14.66 -14.47 12.76
N ALA A 263 -14.64 -15.26 13.84
CA ALA A 263 -14.58 -16.70 13.77
C ALA A 263 -15.87 -17.30 13.20
N VAL A 264 -15.72 -18.21 12.23
CA VAL A 264 -16.78 -19.03 11.67
C VAL A 264 -16.49 -20.48 12.02
N SER A 265 -17.36 -21.10 12.81
CA SER A 265 -17.20 -22.52 13.13
C SER A 265 -17.45 -23.39 11.90
N LEU A 266 -16.81 -24.57 11.85
CA LEU A 266 -17.01 -25.54 10.75
C LEU A 266 -18.44 -26.09 10.67
N GLU A 267 -19.26 -25.86 11.71
CA GLU A 267 -20.67 -26.19 11.75
C GLU A 267 -21.57 -25.10 11.15
N ASN A 268 -21.04 -23.87 10.99
CA ASN A 268 -21.75 -22.69 10.50
C ASN A 268 -21.14 -22.13 9.20
N LEU A 269 -20.62 -23.01 8.35
CA LEU A 269 -20.00 -22.59 7.06
C LEU A 269 -21.01 -21.94 6.10
N ASP A 270 -22.33 -22.12 6.33
CA ASP A 270 -23.39 -21.40 5.62
C ASP A 270 -23.26 -19.88 5.74
N GLN A 271 -22.60 -19.38 6.79
CA GLN A 271 -22.30 -17.97 6.96
C GLN A 271 -21.33 -17.42 5.90
N LEU A 272 -20.59 -18.28 5.22
CA LEU A 272 -19.66 -17.88 4.15
C LEU A 272 -20.34 -17.70 2.79
N ASP A 273 -21.58 -18.21 2.63
CA ASP A 273 -22.27 -18.21 1.33
C ASP A 273 -22.62 -16.79 0.85
N ALA A 274 -22.30 -16.50 -0.41
CA ALA A 274 -22.53 -15.22 -1.11
C ALA A 274 -22.60 -15.49 -2.63
N ASP A 275 -22.82 -14.45 -3.46
CA ASP A 275 -22.74 -14.61 -4.92
C ASP A 275 -21.33 -15.04 -5.36
N VAL A 276 -20.29 -14.63 -4.64
CA VAL A 276 -18.90 -15.05 -4.86
C VAL A 276 -18.22 -15.29 -3.52
N LEU A 277 -17.61 -16.46 -3.36
CA LEU A 277 -16.84 -16.82 -2.17
C LEU A 277 -15.34 -16.90 -2.51
N LEU A 278 -14.53 -16.15 -1.78
CA LEU A 278 -13.07 -16.21 -1.82
C LEU A 278 -12.52 -16.80 -0.53
N VAL A 279 -11.76 -17.87 -0.63
CA VAL A 279 -11.08 -18.53 0.49
C VAL A 279 -9.57 -18.45 0.31
N THR A 280 -8.85 -18.01 1.33
CA THR A 280 -7.40 -17.90 1.31
C THR A 280 -6.74 -18.73 2.40
N TYR A 281 -5.57 -19.27 2.10
CA TYR A 281 -4.78 -20.15 2.97
C TYR A 281 -3.36 -19.59 3.18
N PRO A 282 -3.18 -18.46 3.86
CA PRO A 282 -1.85 -17.88 4.04
C PRO A 282 -0.91 -18.76 4.90
N PHE A 283 -1.49 -19.68 5.70
CA PHE A 283 -0.75 -20.59 6.58
C PHE A 283 -0.60 -22.02 6.03
N GLY A 284 -1.11 -22.28 4.81
CA GLY A 284 -1.08 -23.61 4.18
C GLY A 284 -1.71 -24.69 5.04
N ASP A 285 -1.01 -25.83 5.16
CA ASP A 285 -1.47 -26.99 5.94
C ASP A 285 -1.51 -26.74 7.46
N ARG A 286 -1.02 -25.59 7.94
CA ARG A 286 -1.15 -25.18 9.36
C ARG A 286 -2.52 -24.54 9.66
N GLY A 287 -3.40 -24.35 8.66
CA GLY A 287 -4.75 -23.91 8.88
C GLY A 287 -5.58 -24.91 9.67
N VAL A 288 -6.62 -24.45 10.38
CA VAL A 288 -7.56 -25.30 11.15
C VAL A 288 -8.23 -26.38 10.30
N ILE A 289 -8.27 -26.16 9.01
CA ILE A 289 -8.73 -27.11 7.98
C ILE A 289 -7.92 -26.88 6.72
N SER A 290 -7.45 -27.95 6.08
CA SER A 290 -6.75 -27.85 4.79
C SER A 290 -7.72 -27.51 3.66
N ALA A 291 -7.21 -27.03 2.52
CA ALA A 291 -8.02 -26.74 1.34
C ALA A 291 -8.80 -28.00 0.88
N THR A 292 -8.14 -29.15 0.80
CA THR A 292 -8.76 -30.43 0.39
C THR A 292 -9.84 -30.88 1.37
N GLU A 293 -9.62 -30.72 2.67
CA GLU A 293 -10.63 -31.06 3.69
C GLU A 293 -11.81 -30.13 3.64
N LEU A 294 -11.62 -28.81 3.46
CA LEU A 294 -12.69 -27.85 3.31
C LEU A 294 -13.52 -28.16 2.06
N GLU A 295 -12.87 -28.35 0.92
CA GLU A 295 -13.54 -28.69 -0.34
C GLU A 295 -14.32 -30.00 -0.25
N SER A 296 -13.88 -30.97 0.57
CA SER A 296 -14.62 -32.25 0.80
C SER A 296 -15.66 -32.15 1.92
N ASN A 297 -15.72 -31.04 2.67
CA ASN A 297 -16.68 -30.86 3.75
C ASN A 297 -18.10 -30.72 3.20
N LYS A 298 -19.04 -31.54 3.73
CA LYS A 298 -20.43 -31.58 3.24
C LYS A 298 -21.16 -30.24 3.39
N LEU A 299 -20.90 -29.50 4.47
CA LEU A 299 -21.51 -28.18 4.66
C LEU A 299 -20.96 -27.17 3.65
N PHE A 300 -19.65 -27.17 3.43
CA PHE A 300 -19.03 -26.33 2.40
C PHE A 300 -19.57 -26.64 1.00
N GLN A 301 -19.67 -27.92 0.63
CA GLN A 301 -20.26 -28.35 -0.63
C GLN A 301 -21.78 -28.03 -0.76
N SER A 302 -22.46 -27.76 0.36
CA SER A 302 -23.87 -27.36 0.36
C SER A 302 -24.07 -25.86 0.11
N LEU A 303 -23.02 -25.03 0.15
CA LEU A 303 -23.11 -23.61 -0.16
C LEU A 303 -23.52 -23.41 -1.63
N ASP A 304 -24.35 -22.42 -1.89
CA ASP A 304 -24.80 -22.17 -3.26
C ASP A 304 -23.65 -21.68 -4.15
N ALA A 305 -22.74 -20.85 -3.61
CA ALA A 305 -21.52 -20.44 -4.30
C ALA A 305 -20.66 -21.66 -4.72
N VAL A 306 -20.55 -22.68 -3.87
CA VAL A 306 -19.74 -23.88 -4.16
C VAL A 306 -20.44 -24.78 -5.18
N LYS A 307 -21.75 -25.07 -5.02
CA LYS A 307 -22.54 -25.87 -5.97
C LYS A 307 -22.53 -25.30 -7.38
N THR A 308 -22.54 -23.98 -7.48
CA THR A 308 -22.59 -23.26 -8.76
C THR A 308 -21.21 -22.82 -9.25
N LYS A 309 -20.14 -23.25 -8.55
CA LYS A 309 -18.73 -22.91 -8.84
C LYS A 309 -18.41 -21.41 -8.78
N HIS A 310 -19.20 -20.64 -8.06
CA HIS A 310 -18.95 -19.22 -7.81
C HIS A 310 -18.00 -19.02 -6.62
N PHE A 311 -16.93 -19.79 -6.56
CA PHE A 311 -15.92 -19.65 -5.52
C PHE A 311 -14.51 -19.78 -6.10
N THR A 312 -13.53 -19.25 -5.38
CA THR A 312 -12.10 -19.43 -5.68
C THR A 312 -11.30 -19.62 -4.40
N VAL A 313 -10.26 -20.44 -4.51
CA VAL A 313 -9.32 -20.73 -3.42
C VAL A 313 -7.97 -20.18 -3.81
N ILE A 314 -7.35 -19.38 -2.93
CA ILE A 314 -5.98 -18.89 -3.07
C ILE A 314 -5.08 -19.71 -2.15
N PRO A 315 -4.19 -20.55 -2.68
CA PRO A 315 -3.27 -21.35 -1.90
C PRO A 315 -2.15 -20.50 -1.26
N SER A 316 -1.45 -21.08 -0.30
CA SER A 316 -0.38 -20.43 0.47
C SER A 316 0.92 -20.23 -0.30
N ASP A 317 1.10 -20.92 -1.43
CA ASP A 317 2.32 -20.88 -2.24
C ASP A 317 2.51 -19.60 -3.04
N ASN A 318 1.52 -18.71 -3.02
CA ASN A 318 1.62 -17.39 -3.63
C ASN A 318 1.45 -16.27 -2.59
N SER A 319 2.02 -15.12 -2.88
CA SER A 319 1.96 -13.95 -1.99
C SER A 319 0.60 -13.21 -2.03
N LEU A 320 -0.39 -13.71 -2.79
CA LEU A 320 -1.64 -12.99 -3.07
C LEU A 320 -2.49 -12.84 -1.81
N SER A 321 -2.61 -13.89 -0.99
CA SER A 321 -3.35 -13.84 0.28
C SER A 321 -2.82 -12.74 1.21
N SER A 322 -1.50 -12.69 1.39
CA SER A 322 -0.85 -11.68 2.23
C SER A 322 -0.98 -10.27 1.64
N ALA A 323 -0.85 -10.13 0.32
CA ALA A 323 -0.98 -8.85 -0.36
C ALA A 323 -2.43 -8.30 -0.36
N ILE A 324 -3.45 -9.16 -0.32
CA ILE A 324 -4.84 -8.74 -0.13
C ILE A 324 -5.06 -8.26 1.30
N ALA A 325 -4.48 -8.97 2.30
CA ALA A 325 -4.65 -8.62 3.71
C ALA A 325 -3.87 -7.36 4.11
N TYR A 326 -2.67 -7.19 3.57
CA TYR A 326 -1.74 -6.10 3.90
C TYR A 326 -1.23 -5.42 2.63
N PRO A 327 -2.11 -4.68 1.90
CA PRO A 327 -1.72 -4.02 0.67
C PRO A 327 -0.68 -2.93 0.92
N ASP A 328 0.29 -2.82 0.02
CA ASP A 328 1.29 -1.78 -0.01
C ASP A 328 1.34 -1.09 -1.40
N ALA A 329 2.23 -0.12 -1.57
CA ALA A 329 2.34 0.66 -2.80
C ALA A 329 2.77 -0.15 -4.04
N LEU A 330 3.39 -1.32 -3.85
CA LEU A 330 3.80 -2.23 -4.93
C LEU A 330 2.79 -3.36 -5.12
N SER A 331 2.29 -3.92 -4.01
CA SER A 331 1.39 -5.07 -4.06
C SER A 331 -0.02 -4.71 -4.53
N ALA A 332 -0.52 -3.52 -4.22
CA ALA A 332 -1.89 -3.17 -4.54
C ALA A 332 -2.25 -3.24 -6.04
N PRO A 333 -1.45 -2.72 -7.01
CA PRO A 333 -1.73 -2.92 -8.43
C PRO A 333 -1.56 -4.37 -8.88
N TRP A 334 -0.60 -5.08 -8.28
CA TRP A 334 -0.37 -6.49 -8.57
C TRP A 334 -1.53 -7.37 -8.08
N VAL A 335 -2.12 -7.05 -6.91
CA VAL A 335 -3.34 -7.72 -6.42
C VAL A 335 -4.47 -7.59 -7.44
N VAL A 336 -4.70 -6.41 -7.99
CA VAL A 336 -5.72 -6.21 -9.04
C VAL A 336 -5.43 -7.09 -10.26
N GLU A 337 -4.16 -7.12 -10.72
CA GLU A 337 -3.72 -7.95 -11.84
C GLU A 337 -3.98 -9.45 -11.61
N GLN A 338 -3.65 -9.96 -10.41
CA GLN A 338 -3.76 -11.39 -10.10
C GLN A 338 -5.18 -11.81 -9.70
N LEU A 339 -5.87 -10.95 -8.96
CA LEU A 339 -7.19 -11.27 -8.38
C LEU A 339 -8.31 -11.20 -9.42
N THR A 340 -8.27 -10.21 -10.33
CA THR A 340 -9.31 -9.99 -11.34
C THR A 340 -9.64 -11.24 -12.17
N PRO A 341 -8.68 -11.98 -12.76
CA PRO A 341 -9.00 -13.18 -13.52
C PRO A 341 -9.57 -14.31 -12.66
N LEU A 342 -9.20 -14.41 -11.38
CA LEU A 342 -9.77 -15.40 -10.46
C LEU A 342 -11.24 -15.07 -10.15
N LEU A 343 -11.54 -13.80 -9.88
CA LEU A 343 -12.88 -13.31 -9.65
C LEU A 343 -13.77 -13.46 -10.89
N ALA A 344 -13.23 -13.18 -12.09
CA ALA A 344 -13.98 -13.34 -13.34
C ALA A 344 -14.40 -14.82 -13.56
N LYS A 345 -13.51 -15.77 -13.29
CA LYS A 345 -13.86 -17.21 -13.33
C LYS A 345 -14.92 -17.56 -12.29
N ALA A 346 -14.73 -17.10 -11.04
CA ALA A 346 -15.70 -17.36 -9.98
C ALA A 346 -17.08 -16.75 -10.29
N VAL A 347 -17.14 -15.53 -10.83
CA VAL A 347 -18.41 -14.91 -11.27
C VAL A 347 -19.04 -15.67 -12.42
N ALA A 348 -18.26 -16.28 -13.29
CA ALA A 348 -18.75 -17.09 -14.43
C ALA A 348 -19.14 -18.53 -14.03
N GLY A 349 -18.89 -18.99 -12.81
CA GLY A 349 -19.15 -20.36 -12.38
C GLY A 349 -18.22 -21.38 -13.04
N GLN A 350 -16.93 -21.03 -13.23
CA GLN A 350 -15.93 -21.83 -13.96
C GLN A 350 -14.83 -22.37 -13.05
#